data_d7c3feafd6292363dbceb87d50ef10dc
#
_entry.id   d7c3feafd6292363dbceb87d50ef10dc
#
_cell.length_a   1.000
_cell.length_b   1.000
_cell.length_c   1.000
_cell.angle_alpha   90.00
_cell.angle_beta   90.00
_cell.angle_gamma   90.00
#
_symmetry.space_group_name_H-M   'P 1'
#
loop_
_entity.id
_entity.type
_entity.pdbx_description
1 polymer ?
#
loop_
_entity_poly.entity_id
_entity_poly.type
_entity_poly.pdbx_seq_one_letter_code
_entity_poly.pdbx_strand_id
1 'polypeptide(L)'
;GLVGAEAAVSFAHEGKKCSIIEMKHEVAEEVNSFYRGGLMPHVKESAALYTDTKVKEIRPEGVVCENAEGEFLVEADSVVCAVGFRAPYATVDEFCDLVDESYIVGDCNNVAQIYQAMNAAYWAARSV
;
A
#
# COMPACT_ATOMS: atom_id res chain seq x y z
N GLY A 1 0.85 -4.59 -2.16
CA GLY A 1 2.05 -3.87 -1.70
C GLY A 1 2.48 -4.27 -0.30
N LEU A 2 3.55 -3.63 0.22
CA LEU A 2 4.16 -3.98 1.52
C LEU A 2 3.16 -3.92 2.68
N VAL A 3 2.42 -2.83 2.81
CA VAL A 3 1.47 -2.61 3.92
C VAL A 3 0.43 -3.73 4.01
N GLY A 4 -0.14 -4.13 2.88
CA GLY A 4 -1.10 -5.23 2.83
C GLY A 4 -0.48 -6.59 3.18
N ALA A 5 0.77 -6.81 2.76
CA ALA A 5 1.50 -8.04 3.06
C ALA A 5 1.79 -8.17 4.58
N GLU A 6 2.31 -7.11 5.20
CA GLU A 6 2.57 -7.08 6.64
C GLU A 6 1.29 -7.18 7.49
N ALA A 7 0.22 -6.50 7.06
CA ALA A 7 -1.09 -6.59 7.73
C ALA A 7 -1.64 -8.02 7.70
N ALA A 8 -1.54 -8.71 6.56
CA ALA A 8 -2.00 -10.10 6.44
C ALA A 8 -1.22 -11.05 7.37
N VAL A 9 0.10 -10.89 7.49
CA VAL A 9 0.91 -11.66 8.45
C VAL A 9 0.47 -11.38 9.89
N SER A 10 0.25 -10.11 10.24
CA SER A 10 -0.19 -9.73 11.58
C SER A 10 -1.57 -10.33 11.92
N PHE A 11 -2.54 -10.22 11.02
CA PHE A 11 -3.87 -10.79 11.23
C PHE A 11 -3.87 -12.32 11.29
N ALA A 12 -3.02 -12.98 10.51
CA ALA A 12 -2.87 -14.43 10.57
C ALA A 12 -2.33 -14.89 11.94
N HIS A 13 -1.40 -14.14 12.53
CA HIS A 13 -0.91 -14.40 13.90
C HIS A 13 -2.02 -14.23 14.96
N GLU A 14 -3.03 -13.42 14.68
CA GLU A 14 -4.24 -13.31 15.51
C GLU A 14 -5.28 -14.42 15.22
N GLY A 15 -4.94 -15.39 14.38
CA GLY A 15 -5.82 -16.50 14.01
C GLY A 15 -6.85 -16.18 12.92
N LYS A 16 -6.70 -15.06 12.20
CA LYS A 16 -7.56 -14.72 11.06
C LYS A 16 -7.13 -15.48 9.82
N LYS A 17 -8.10 -15.92 9.01
CA LYS A 17 -7.84 -16.44 7.67
C LYS A 17 -7.71 -15.28 6.70
N CYS A 18 -6.56 -15.13 6.05
CA CYS A 18 -6.25 -14.01 5.19
C CYS A 18 -6.15 -14.39 3.72
N SER A 19 -6.53 -13.47 2.85
CA SER A 19 -6.29 -13.50 1.39
C SER A 19 -5.68 -12.18 0.95
N ILE A 20 -4.67 -12.22 0.09
CA ILE A 20 -4.07 -11.03 -0.54
C ILE A 20 -4.42 -11.03 -2.01
N ILE A 21 -5.04 -9.94 -2.47
CA ILE A 21 -5.33 -9.71 -3.89
C ILE A 21 -4.34 -8.64 -4.37
N GLU A 22 -3.53 -8.99 -5.35
CA GLU A 22 -2.50 -8.11 -5.92
C GLU A 22 -2.62 -8.08 -7.44
N MET A 23 -2.72 -6.87 -7.99
CA MET A 23 -2.83 -6.69 -9.45
C MET A 23 -1.52 -6.94 -10.19
N LYS A 24 -0.40 -6.85 -9.50
CA LYS A 24 0.93 -7.17 -10.04
C LYS A 24 1.21 -8.66 -9.96
N HIS A 25 2.24 -9.10 -10.67
CA HIS A 25 2.71 -10.48 -10.65
C HIS A 25 3.28 -10.89 -9.30
N GLU A 26 3.85 -9.96 -8.55
CA GLU A 26 4.48 -10.23 -7.26
C GLU A 26 3.94 -9.31 -6.16
N VAL A 27 3.74 -9.88 -4.96
CA VAL A 27 3.40 -9.12 -3.75
C VAL A 27 4.62 -8.38 -3.24
N ALA A 28 4.45 -7.11 -2.84
CA ALA A 28 5.50 -6.25 -2.31
C ALA A 28 6.73 -6.13 -3.24
N GLU A 29 6.50 -6.02 -4.53
CA GLU A 29 7.55 -5.91 -5.56
C GLU A 29 8.45 -4.67 -5.38
N GLU A 30 7.88 -3.59 -4.83
CA GLU A 30 8.55 -2.31 -4.55
C GLU A 30 9.58 -2.36 -3.43
N VAL A 31 9.60 -3.45 -2.65
CA VAL A 31 10.46 -3.59 -1.47
C VAL A 31 11.83 -4.14 -1.86
N ASN A 32 12.88 -3.67 -1.17
CA ASN A 32 14.22 -4.20 -1.42
C ASN A 32 14.28 -5.73 -1.23
N SER A 33 15.10 -6.38 -2.04
CA SER A 33 15.15 -7.85 -2.14
C SER A 33 15.49 -8.55 -0.82
N PHE A 34 16.30 -7.92 0.03
CA PHE A 34 16.70 -8.50 1.32
C PHE A 34 15.51 -8.57 2.28
N TYR A 35 14.80 -7.45 2.47
CA TYR A 35 13.62 -7.41 3.34
C TYR A 35 12.49 -8.29 2.79
N ARG A 36 12.23 -8.19 1.49
CA ARG A 36 11.23 -9.01 0.80
C ARG A 36 11.53 -10.50 0.94
N GLY A 37 12.81 -10.89 0.84
CA GLY A 37 13.24 -12.27 1.03
C GLY A 37 12.91 -12.84 2.41
N GLY A 38 12.98 -12.02 3.46
CA GLY A 38 12.56 -12.39 4.82
C GLY A 38 11.03 -12.40 5.00
N LEU A 39 10.32 -11.45 4.37
CA LEU A 39 8.87 -11.31 4.53
C LEU A 39 8.07 -12.39 3.78
N MET A 40 8.43 -12.70 2.53
CA MET A 40 7.62 -13.54 1.65
C MET A 40 7.36 -14.96 2.14
N PRO A 41 8.28 -15.66 2.84
CA PRO A 41 7.96 -16.93 3.48
C PRO A 41 6.76 -16.82 4.44
N HIS A 42 6.77 -15.83 5.32
CA HIS A 42 5.68 -15.58 6.27
C HIS A 42 4.36 -15.22 5.57
N VAL A 43 4.42 -14.40 4.52
CA VAL A 43 3.22 -14.06 3.72
C VAL A 43 2.60 -15.32 3.11
N LYS A 44 3.40 -16.20 2.52
CA LYS A 44 2.93 -17.45 1.90
C LYS A 44 2.34 -18.45 2.89
N GLU A 45 2.84 -18.46 4.14
CA GLU A 45 2.30 -19.26 5.23
C GLU A 45 1.00 -18.67 5.81
N SER A 46 0.86 -17.33 5.75
CA SER A 46 -0.19 -16.58 6.43
C SER A 46 -1.43 -16.32 5.57
N ALA A 47 -1.31 -16.32 4.25
CA ALA A 47 -2.40 -15.87 3.37
C ALA A 47 -2.47 -16.62 2.04
N ALA A 48 -3.70 -16.78 1.53
CA ALA A 48 -3.89 -17.16 0.13
C ALA A 48 -3.53 -15.98 -0.78
N LEU A 49 -2.73 -16.23 -1.82
CA LEU A 49 -2.25 -15.18 -2.72
C LEU A 49 -2.98 -15.27 -4.08
N TYR A 50 -3.57 -14.14 -4.48
CA TYR A 50 -4.18 -13.94 -5.79
C TYR A 50 -3.41 -12.83 -6.50
N THR A 51 -2.31 -13.18 -7.19
CA THR A 51 -1.53 -12.27 -8.02
C THR A 51 -2.10 -12.16 -9.43
N ASP A 52 -1.64 -11.18 -10.22
CA ASP A 52 -2.18 -10.86 -11.55
C ASP A 52 -3.72 -10.68 -11.53
N THR A 53 -4.26 -10.25 -10.37
CA THR A 53 -5.69 -10.23 -10.07
C THR A 53 -6.14 -8.82 -9.70
N LYS A 54 -7.14 -8.30 -10.39
CA LYS A 54 -7.73 -6.98 -10.13
C LYS A 54 -8.99 -7.11 -9.29
N VAL A 55 -9.13 -6.21 -8.32
CA VAL A 55 -10.39 -6.00 -7.61
C VAL A 55 -11.35 -5.24 -8.52
N LYS A 56 -12.56 -5.76 -8.71
CA LYS A 56 -13.64 -5.12 -9.47
C LYS A 56 -14.62 -4.43 -8.54
N GLU A 57 -15.04 -5.12 -7.49
CA GLU A 57 -16.09 -4.65 -6.59
C GLU A 57 -15.97 -5.33 -5.22
N ILE A 58 -16.30 -4.58 -4.17
CA ILE A 58 -16.46 -5.11 -2.82
C ILE A 58 -17.96 -5.29 -2.55
N ARG A 59 -18.35 -6.49 -2.15
CA ARG A 59 -19.73 -6.88 -1.81
C ARG A 59 -19.84 -7.38 -0.39
N PRO A 60 -21.04 -7.51 0.18
CA PRO A 60 -21.22 -8.07 1.52
C PRO A 60 -20.63 -9.47 1.71
N GLU A 61 -20.60 -10.28 0.64
CA GLU A 61 -20.09 -11.66 0.65
C GLU A 61 -18.58 -11.74 0.47
N GLY A 62 -17.90 -10.65 0.06
CA GLY A 62 -16.46 -10.63 -0.22
C GLY A 62 -16.06 -9.68 -1.34
N VAL A 63 -15.02 -10.05 -2.08
CA VAL A 63 -14.42 -9.23 -3.13
C VAL A 63 -14.53 -9.91 -4.49
N VAL A 64 -15.20 -9.27 -5.44
CA VAL A 64 -15.24 -9.70 -6.84
C VAL A 64 -13.92 -9.32 -7.51
N CYS A 65 -13.25 -10.30 -8.05
CA CYS A 65 -11.95 -10.21 -8.67
C CYS A 65 -11.98 -10.64 -10.13
N GLU A 66 -11.01 -10.18 -10.90
CA GLU A 66 -10.82 -10.56 -12.31
C GLU A 66 -9.34 -10.87 -12.57
N ASN A 67 -9.07 -11.96 -13.23
CA ASN A 67 -7.76 -12.33 -13.76
C ASN A 67 -7.90 -12.85 -15.21
N ALA A 68 -6.85 -13.47 -15.75
CA ALA A 68 -6.86 -14.00 -17.12
C ALA A 68 -7.87 -15.14 -17.36
N GLU A 69 -8.34 -15.81 -16.30
CA GLU A 69 -9.32 -16.91 -16.37
C GLU A 69 -10.77 -16.41 -16.27
N GLY A 70 -10.97 -15.13 -15.89
CA GLY A 70 -12.27 -14.50 -15.75
C GLY A 70 -12.55 -13.91 -14.37
N GLU A 71 -13.83 -13.65 -14.11
CA GLU A 71 -14.30 -13.11 -12.83
C GLU A 71 -14.59 -14.22 -11.81
N PHE A 72 -14.25 -13.96 -10.56
CA PHE A 72 -14.52 -14.85 -9.43
C PHE A 72 -14.68 -14.07 -8.12
N LEU A 73 -15.29 -14.71 -7.12
CA LEU A 73 -15.47 -14.14 -5.78
C LEU A 73 -14.43 -14.69 -4.82
N VAL A 74 -13.75 -13.81 -4.10
CA VAL A 74 -12.99 -14.16 -2.90
C VAL A 74 -13.85 -13.82 -1.69
N GLU A 75 -14.39 -14.85 -1.03
CA GLU A 75 -15.22 -14.68 0.16
C GLU A 75 -14.44 -14.05 1.31
N ALA A 76 -15.04 -13.06 1.97
CA ALA A 76 -14.45 -12.36 3.11
C ALA A 76 -15.51 -11.64 3.94
N ASP A 77 -15.35 -11.68 5.26
CA ASP A 77 -16.17 -10.93 6.21
C ASP A 77 -15.69 -9.48 6.39
N SER A 78 -14.43 -9.23 6.07
CA SER A 78 -13.79 -7.92 6.21
C SER A 78 -12.77 -7.69 5.10
N VAL A 79 -12.69 -6.46 4.64
CA VAL A 79 -11.75 -6.04 3.58
C VAL A 79 -10.86 -4.92 4.09
N VAL A 80 -9.55 -5.10 3.94
CA VAL A 80 -8.54 -4.07 4.24
C VAL A 80 -8.02 -3.49 2.93
N CYS A 81 -8.23 -2.20 2.73
CA CYS A 81 -7.75 -1.49 1.54
C CYS A 81 -6.30 -1.03 1.75
N ALA A 82 -5.34 -1.70 1.12
CA ALA A 82 -3.92 -1.37 1.13
C ALA A 82 -3.43 -1.04 -0.29
N VAL A 83 -4.14 -0.12 -0.96
CA VAL A 83 -3.96 0.23 -2.38
C VAL A 83 -3.00 1.39 -2.61
N GLY A 84 -2.21 1.75 -1.60
CA GLY A 84 -1.24 2.84 -1.62
C GLY A 84 -1.83 4.19 -1.21
N PHE A 85 -0.97 5.19 -1.24
CA PHE A 85 -1.30 6.58 -0.91
C PHE A 85 -1.08 7.48 -2.12
N ARG A 86 -1.71 8.64 -2.11
CA ARG A 86 -1.47 9.72 -3.07
C ARG A 86 -1.31 11.02 -2.32
N ALA A 87 -0.37 11.85 -2.77
CA ALA A 87 -0.21 13.20 -2.23
C ALA A 87 -1.45 14.04 -2.53
N PRO A 88 -1.99 14.78 -1.55
CA PRO A 88 -3.19 15.62 -1.70
C PRO A 88 -2.83 17.00 -2.28
N TYR A 89 -2.31 17.05 -3.50
CA TYR A 89 -1.77 18.26 -4.13
C TYR A 89 -2.72 19.46 -4.06
N ALA A 90 -4.02 19.28 -4.32
CA ALA A 90 -4.98 20.39 -4.28
C ALA A 90 -5.05 21.04 -2.89
N THR A 91 -5.05 20.24 -1.82
CA THR A 91 -5.02 20.77 -0.45
C THR A 91 -3.69 21.44 -0.13
N VAL A 92 -2.57 20.88 -0.62
CA VAL A 92 -1.23 21.47 -0.44
C VAL A 92 -1.17 22.85 -1.10
N ASP A 93 -1.65 22.98 -2.33
CA ASP A 93 -1.68 24.25 -3.07
C ASP A 93 -2.48 25.32 -2.32
N GLU A 94 -3.64 24.96 -1.74
CA GLU A 94 -4.45 25.89 -0.90
C GLU A 94 -3.64 26.44 0.30
N PHE A 95 -2.77 25.64 0.93
CA PHE A 95 -1.92 26.13 2.01
C PHE A 95 -0.75 26.97 1.50
N CYS A 96 -0.15 26.62 0.37
CA CYS A 96 0.95 27.37 -0.23
C CYS A 96 0.52 28.76 -0.65
N ASP A 97 -0.72 28.94 -1.11
CA ASP A 97 -1.28 30.22 -1.52
C ASP A 97 -1.51 31.20 -0.34
N LEU A 98 -1.41 30.74 0.91
CA LEU A 98 -1.60 31.59 2.09
C LEU A 98 -0.34 32.34 2.54
N VAL A 99 0.83 31.99 2.01
CA VAL A 99 2.12 32.54 2.44
C VAL A 99 3.02 32.83 1.25
N ASP A 100 3.92 33.79 1.38
CA ASP A 100 4.85 34.19 0.31
C ASP A 100 5.92 33.13 0.02
N GLU A 101 6.25 32.29 1.00
CA GLU A 101 7.25 31.24 0.88
C GLU A 101 6.79 29.97 1.62
N SER A 102 6.84 28.84 0.92
CA SER A 102 6.44 27.54 1.45
C SER A 102 7.36 26.42 0.96
N TYR A 103 7.54 25.40 1.78
CA TYR A 103 8.33 24.21 1.46
C TYR A 103 7.48 22.96 1.69
N ILE A 104 7.23 22.22 0.61
CA ILE A 104 6.43 21.00 0.66
C ILE A 104 7.38 19.82 0.87
N VAL A 105 7.20 19.07 1.97
CA VAL A 105 8.07 17.95 2.34
C VAL A 105 7.28 16.72 2.77
N GLY A 106 7.88 15.53 2.65
CA GLY A 106 7.24 14.27 3.05
C GLY A 106 6.14 13.84 2.07
N ASP A 107 5.18 13.07 2.56
CA ASP A 107 4.17 12.40 1.75
C ASP A 107 3.17 13.36 1.08
N CYS A 108 3.06 14.60 1.55
CA CYS A 108 2.25 15.61 0.89
C CYS A 108 2.90 16.15 -0.40
N ASN A 109 4.21 15.99 -0.55
CA ASN A 109 4.93 16.27 -1.80
C ASN A 109 5.04 15.02 -2.69
N ASN A 110 5.59 13.95 -2.12
CA ASN A 110 5.75 12.68 -2.81
C ASN A 110 5.69 11.54 -1.80
N VAL A 111 4.71 10.67 -1.94
CA VAL A 111 4.56 9.52 -1.07
C VAL A 111 5.77 8.59 -1.21
N ALA A 112 6.49 8.39 -0.11
CA ALA A 112 7.73 7.63 -0.10
C ALA A 112 7.99 7.01 1.29
N GLN A 113 9.26 6.85 1.68
CA GLN A 113 9.67 6.31 2.97
C GLN A 113 10.19 7.43 3.89
N ILE A 114 10.42 7.10 5.16
CA ILE A 114 10.92 8.02 6.18
C ILE A 114 12.23 8.72 5.73
N TYR A 115 13.13 7.98 5.07
CA TYR A 115 14.38 8.55 4.57
C TYR A 115 14.15 9.72 3.61
N GLN A 116 13.27 9.58 2.63
CA GLN A 116 12.98 10.64 1.67
C GLN A 116 12.32 11.85 2.34
N ALA A 117 11.39 11.61 3.28
CA ALA A 117 10.75 12.69 4.04
C ALA A 117 11.78 13.47 4.88
N MET A 118 12.67 12.78 5.59
CA MET A 118 13.71 13.39 6.39
C MET A 118 14.73 14.16 5.53
N ASN A 119 15.11 13.61 4.38
CA ASN A 119 16.03 14.25 3.46
C ASN A 119 15.43 15.53 2.86
N ALA A 120 14.18 15.49 2.43
CA ALA A 120 13.47 16.66 1.92
C ALA A 120 13.36 17.77 2.99
N ALA A 121 12.99 17.41 4.23
CA ALA A 121 12.92 18.34 5.35
C ALA A 121 14.28 18.97 5.68
N TYR A 122 15.37 18.19 5.64
CA TYR A 122 16.73 18.70 5.87
C TYR A 122 17.10 19.77 4.85
N TRP A 123 16.85 19.53 3.58
CA TRP A 123 17.18 20.52 2.53
C TRP A 123 16.28 21.75 2.60
N ALA A 124 14.98 21.58 2.85
CA ALA A 124 14.06 22.71 3.07
C ALA A 124 14.55 23.61 4.21
N ALA A 125 14.87 23.02 5.37
CA ALA A 125 15.36 23.78 6.53
C ALA A 125 16.69 24.51 6.31
N ARG A 126 17.47 24.13 5.31
CA ARG A 126 18.73 24.83 4.94
C ARG A 126 18.52 25.93 3.91
N SER A 127 17.36 26.00 3.31
CA SER A 127 17.00 26.98 2.28
C SER A 127 16.31 28.21 2.86
N VAL A 128 15.87 28.11 4.11
CA VAL A 128 15.25 29.19 4.90
C VAL A 128 16.29 30.16 5.42
#